data_6f86658c9d4ee6244779a662c9e6bfab
#
_entry.id   6f86658c9d4ee6244779a662c9e6bfab
#
_cell.length_a   1.000
_cell.length_b   1.000
_cell.length_c   1.000
_cell.angle_alpha   90.00
_cell.angle_beta   90.00
_cell.angle_gamma   90.00
#
_symmetry.space_group_name_H-M   'P 1'
#
loop_
_entity.id
_entity.type
_entity.pdbx_description
1 polymer ?
#
loop_
_entity_poly.entity_id
_entity_poly.type
_entity_poly.pdbx_seq_one_letter_code
_entity_poly.pdbx_strand_id
1 'polypeptide(L)'
;MLFRSVQTPNGAVTFGQNHPLVVVAGPCSVENEEMIVETAKVVKANGAQFIRGGAYKPRSSPYSFQGHGESALHLLAKAREATGLGIITEVMDTADLDKVAEIADVVQIGARNMQNFSLLKKAGGSGEPILLKR
;
A
#
# COMPACT_ATOMS: atom_id res chain seq x y z
N MET A 1 -9.11 2.92 19.93
CA MET A 1 -9.46 3.88 18.83
C MET A 1 -10.49 3.23 17.94
N LEU A 2 -11.59 3.92 17.71
CA LEU A 2 -12.71 3.38 16.92
C LEU A 2 -12.62 3.70 15.41
N PHE A 3 -11.69 4.58 15.03
CA PHE A 3 -11.50 4.97 13.64
C PHE A 3 -10.08 5.46 13.36
N ARG A 4 -9.69 5.47 12.11
CA ARG A 4 -8.44 6.05 11.61
C ARG A 4 -8.73 6.80 10.31
N SER A 5 -8.40 8.07 10.24
CA SER A 5 -8.47 8.87 9.01
C SER A 5 -7.11 8.89 8.33
N VAL A 6 -7.13 8.74 7.01
CA VAL A 6 -5.96 8.77 6.14
C VAL A 6 -6.18 9.84 5.08
N GLN A 7 -5.23 10.73 4.90
CA GLN A 7 -5.28 11.75 3.86
C GLN A 7 -4.92 11.14 2.50
N THR A 8 -5.71 11.45 1.49
CA THR A 8 -5.43 11.10 0.10
C THR A 8 -5.58 12.35 -0.77
N PRO A 9 -5.09 12.37 -2.02
CA PRO A 9 -5.31 13.50 -2.93
C PRO A 9 -6.80 13.82 -3.15
N ASN A 10 -7.69 12.83 -3.04
CA ASN A 10 -9.14 13.01 -3.15
C ASN A 10 -9.82 13.37 -1.81
N GLY A 11 -9.08 13.63 -0.75
CA GLY A 11 -9.58 13.98 0.57
C GLY A 11 -9.33 12.91 1.63
N ALA A 12 -9.81 13.16 2.84
CA ALA A 12 -9.67 12.22 3.95
C ALA A 12 -10.58 11.01 3.79
N VAL A 13 -10.03 9.82 4.01
CA VAL A 13 -10.77 8.55 4.04
C VAL A 13 -10.71 7.99 5.45
N THR A 14 -11.87 7.71 6.06
CA THR A 14 -11.95 7.24 7.43
C THR A 14 -12.35 5.77 7.49
N PHE A 15 -11.47 4.97 8.09
CA PHE A 15 -11.74 3.57 8.45
C PHE A 15 -12.33 3.53 9.85
N GLY A 16 -13.46 2.91 10.03
CA GLY A 16 -14.01 2.74 11.36
C GLY A 16 -15.50 2.46 11.40
N GLN A 17 -15.96 2.11 12.60
CA GLN A 17 -17.37 1.86 12.86
C GLN A 17 -18.18 3.14 12.60
N ASN A 18 -19.35 3.01 12.01
CA ASN A 18 -20.25 4.12 11.64
C ASN A 18 -19.71 5.01 10.47
N HIS A 19 -18.70 4.57 9.75
CA HIS A 19 -18.24 5.19 8.52
C HIS A 19 -18.54 4.28 7.32
N PRO A 20 -18.64 4.85 6.10
CA PRO A 20 -18.83 4.04 4.89
C PRO A 20 -17.72 3.01 4.72
N LEU A 21 -18.06 1.90 4.08
CA LEU A 21 -17.07 0.87 3.73
C LEU A 21 -15.99 1.45 2.83
N VAL A 22 -14.73 1.26 3.20
CA VAL A 22 -13.59 1.66 2.38
C VAL A 22 -13.18 0.48 1.51
N VAL A 23 -13.10 0.72 0.21
CA VAL A 23 -12.68 -0.28 -0.77
C VAL A 23 -11.23 -0.04 -1.16
N VAL A 24 -10.42 -1.07 -0.98
CA VAL A 24 -9.01 -1.14 -1.38
C VAL A 24 -8.89 -2.19 -2.47
N ALA A 25 -8.49 -1.81 -3.66
CA ALA A 25 -8.43 -2.73 -4.79
C ALA A 25 -7.15 -2.52 -5.60
N GLY A 26 -6.72 -3.55 -6.31
CA GLY A 26 -5.53 -3.48 -7.16
C GLY A 26 -4.84 -4.83 -7.34
N PRO A 27 -3.78 -4.87 -8.15
CA PRO A 27 -3.10 -6.12 -8.51
C PRO A 27 -2.26 -6.65 -7.35
N CYS A 28 -1.95 -7.94 -7.41
CA CYS A 28 -1.02 -8.56 -6.47
C CYS A 28 0.38 -7.95 -6.56
N SER A 29 0.83 -7.64 -7.78
CA SER A 29 2.14 -7.07 -8.07
C SER A 29 2.04 -5.94 -9.07
N VAL A 30 2.87 -4.92 -8.91
CA VAL A 30 3.03 -3.84 -9.89
C VAL A 30 4.06 -4.29 -10.92
N GLU A 31 3.63 -4.45 -12.18
CA GLU A 31 4.47 -4.97 -13.26
C GLU A 31 4.96 -3.89 -14.22
N ASN A 32 4.09 -2.97 -14.61
CA ASN A 32 4.42 -1.84 -15.49
C ASN A 32 3.46 -0.67 -15.27
N GLU A 33 3.81 0.48 -15.87
CA GLU A 33 3.05 1.72 -15.71
C GLU A 33 1.64 1.63 -16.31
N GLU A 34 1.52 1.13 -17.54
CA GLU A 34 0.23 1.03 -18.22
C GLU A 34 -0.77 0.20 -17.40
N MET A 35 -0.36 -0.97 -16.95
CA MET A 35 -1.20 -1.87 -16.17
C MET A 35 -1.67 -1.22 -14.87
N ILE A 36 -0.76 -0.59 -14.10
CA ILE A 36 -1.16 -0.05 -12.80
C ILE A 36 -2.02 1.21 -12.95
N VAL A 37 -1.76 2.06 -13.92
CA VAL A 37 -2.55 3.26 -14.19
C VAL A 37 -3.95 2.90 -14.68
N GLU A 38 -4.08 1.98 -15.64
CA GLU A 38 -5.38 1.52 -16.12
C GLU A 38 -6.16 0.78 -15.01
N THR A 39 -5.52 -0.06 -14.23
CA THR A 39 -6.15 -0.69 -13.05
C THR A 39 -6.66 0.37 -12.08
N ALA A 40 -5.85 1.39 -11.77
CA ALA A 40 -6.26 2.46 -10.87
C ALA A 40 -7.50 3.21 -11.37
N LYS A 41 -7.58 3.52 -12.65
CA LYS A 41 -8.77 4.15 -13.27
C LYS A 41 -10.00 3.27 -13.13
N VAL A 42 -9.89 1.97 -13.41
CA VAL A 42 -11.00 1.02 -13.30
C VAL A 42 -11.49 0.89 -11.87
N VAL A 43 -10.59 0.70 -10.90
CA VAL A 43 -11.00 0.52 -9.50
C VAL A 43 -11.59 1.80 -8.93
N LYS A 44 -11.07 2.97 -9.31
CA LYS A 44 -11.66 4.26 -8.93
C LYS A 44 -13.09 4.40 -9.45
N ALA A 45 -13.31 4.10 -10.73
CA ALA A 45 -14.64 4.15 -11.36
C ALA A 45 -15.64 3.21 -10.69
N ASN A 46 -15.18 2.15 -10.04
CA ASN A 46 -16.00 1.17 -9.31
C ASN A 46 -16.05 1.41 -7.78
N GLY A 47 -15.65 2.59 -7.31
CA GLY A 47 -15.84 3.02 -5.94
C GLY A 47 -14.69 2.77 -4.97
N ALA A 48 -13.51 2.37 -5.45
CA ALA A 48 -12.34 2.25 -4.59
C ALA A 48 -11.81 3.63 -4.17
N GLN A 49 -11.30 3.71 -2.93
CA GLN A 49 -10.62 4.88 -2.37
C GLN A 49 -9.11 4.72 -2.39
N PHE A 50 -8.62 3.48 -2.43
CA PHE A 50 -7.20 3.16 -2.45
C PHE A 50 -6.87 2.20 -3.59
N ILE A 51 -5.72 2.45 -4.24
CA ILE A 51 -5.05 1.47 -5.09
C ILE A 51 -4.04 0.68 -4.24
N ARG A 52 -4.05 -0.63 -4.32
CA ARG A 52 -3.02 -1.45 -3.74
C ARG A 52 -2.20 -2.14 -4.83
N GLY A 53 -0.92 -2.33 -4.57
CA GLY A 53 -0.05 -3.09 -5.45
C GLY A 53 1.24 -3.44 -4.73
N GLY A 54 1.74 -4.66 -4.92
CA GLY A 54 2.99 -5.09 -4.32
C GLY A 54 4.19 -4.57 -5.10
N ALA A 55 5.02 -3.75 -4.46
CA ALA A 55 6.33 -3.33 -4.97
C ALA A 55 7.40 -4.37 -4.61
N TYR A 56 7.36 -4.86 -3.38
CA TYR A 56 8.18 -5.93 -2.84
C TYR A 56 7.32 -7.17 -2.64
N LYS A 57 7.80 -8.35 -3.08
CA LYS A 57 7.03 -9.60 -3.02
C LYS A 57 7.69 -10.61 -2.09
N PRO A 58 7.04 -10.97 -0.96
CA PRO A 58 7.54 -12.05 -0.11
C PRO A 58 7.38 -13.40 -0.81
N ARG A 59 8.50 -14.09 -1.06
CA ARG A 59 8.51 -15.41 -1.70
C ARG A 59 9.35 -16.36 -0.86
N SER A 60 8.93 -17.64 -0.84
CA SER A 60 9.66 -18.70 -0.15
C SER A 60 10.93 -19.10 -0.90
N SER A 61 10.91 -19.00 -2.24
CA SER A 61 12.06 -19.31 -3.07
C SER A 61 12.79 -18.03 -3.52
N PRO A 62 14.13 -17.99 -3.41
CA PRO A 62 14.90 -16.86 -3.92
C PRO A 62 14.89 -16.75 -5.46
N TYR A 63 14.49 -17.81 -6.15
CA TYR A 63 14.35 -17.82 -7.63
C TYR A 63 12.99 -17.29 -8.10
N SER A 64 12.04 -17.07 -7.21
CA SER A 64 10.74 -16.48 -7.55
C SER A 64 10.86 -14.97 -7.72
N PHE A 65 9.93 -14.40 -8.50
CA PHE A 65 9.85 -12.94 -8.68
C PHE A 65 9.63 -12.24 -7.33
N GLN A 66 10.57 -11.37 -6.96
CA GLN A 66 10.59 -10.63 -5.69
C GLN A 66 9.91 -9.25 -5.76
N GLY A 67 9.39 -8.86 -6.92
CA GLY A 67 8.87 -7.53 -7.19
C GLY A 67 9.90 -6.60 -7.83
N HIS A 68 9.43 -5.45 -8.30
CA HIS A 68 10.28 -4.43 -8.93
C HIS A 68 10.86 -3.43 -7.92
N GLY A 69 10.52 -3.58 -6.63
CA GLY A 69 11.06 -2.75 -5.56
C GLY A 69 10.76 -1.26 -5.75
N GLU A 70 11.79 -0.44 -5.61
CA GLU A 70 11.68 1.03 -5.64
C GLU A 70 11.08 1.56 -6.95
N SER A 71 11.38 0.95 -8.10
CA SER A 71 10.78 1.36 -9.37
C SER A 71 9.26 1.18 -9.38
N ALA A 72 8.74 0.15 -8.74
CA ALA A 72 7.30 -0.07 -8.62
C ALA A 72 6.62 0.95 -7.69
N LEU A 73 7.32 1.49 -6.68
CA LEU A 73 6.82 2.59 -5.86
C LEU A 73 6.56 3.83 -6.71
N HIS A 74 7.46 4.16 -7.64
CA HIS A 74 7.25 5.28 -8.56
C HIS A 74 6.08 5.05 -9.52
N LEU A 75 5.85 3.81 -9.95
CA LEU A 75 4.69 3.46 -10.78
C LEU A 75 3.38 3.64 -10.01
N LEU A 76 3.35 3.28 -8.72
CA LEU A 76 2.20 3.56 -7.84
C LEU A 76 1.96 5.07 -7.69
N ALA A 77 3.01 5.88 -7.56
CA ALA A 77 2.89 7.33 -7.51
C ALA A 77 2.25 7.90 -8.78
N LYS A 78 2.63 7.39 -9.97
CA LYS A 78 1.99 7.77 -11.24
C LYS A 78 0.51 7.40 -11.28
N ALA A 79 0.13 6.23 -10.77
CA ALA A 79 -1.27 5.84 -10.67
C ALA A 79 -2.05 6.79 -9.74
N ARG A 80 -1.46 7.25 -8.65
CA ARG A 80 -2.05 8.28 -7.76
C ARG A 80 -2.23 9.60 -8.49
N GLU A 81 -1.23 10.07 -9.21
CA GLU A 81 -1.31 11.33 -9.99
C GLU A 81 -2.46 11.28 -11.00
N ALA A 82 -2.66 10.14 -11.65
CA ALA A 82 -3.71 9.97 -12.65
C ALA A 82 -5.12 9.86 -12.06
N THR A 83 -5.28 9.45 -10.80
CA THR A 83 -6.58 9.09 -10.23
C THR A 83 -6.93 9.79 -8.92
N GLY A 84 -5.95 10.25 -8.16
CA GLY A 84 -6.14 10.77 -6.80
C GLY A 84 -6.41 9.70 -5.73
N LEU A 85 -6.30 8.42 -6.07
CA LEU A 85 -6.44 7.33 -5.10
C LEU A 85 -5.29 7.34 -4.09
N GLY A 86 -5.58 6.98 -2.84
CA GLY A 86 -4.55 6.67 -1.86
C GLY A 86 -3.78 5.40 -2.24
N ILE A 87 -2.55 5.26 -1.77
CA ILE A 87 -1.69 4.11 -2.05
C ILE A 87 -1.55 3.25 -0.81
N ILE A 88 -1.77 1.94 -0.98
CA ILE A 88 -1.41 0.92 0.01
C ILE A 88 -0.41 -0.03 -0.62
N THR A 89 0.77 -0.15 -0.04
CA THR A 89 1.78 -1.12 -0.49
C THR A 89 2.51 -1.74 0.69
N GLU A 90 3.05 -2.95 0.47
CA GLU A 90 3.68 -3.75 1.51
C GLU A 90 5.16 -3.43 1.66
N VAL A 91 5.61 -3.30 2.90
CA VAL A 91 7.01 -3.30 3.28
C VAL A 91 7.38 -4.66 3.90
N MET A 92 8.58 -5.16 3.59
CA MET A 92 9.05 -6.45 4.10
C MET A 92 10.28 -6.33 4.98
N ASP A 93 11.05 -5.26 4.85
CA ASP A 93 12.29 -5.04 5.56
C ASP A 93 12.34 -3.64 6.18
N THR A 94 13.02 -3.53 7.31
CA THR A 94 13.24 -2.25 7.99
C THR A 94 14.01 -1.24 7.15
N ALA A 95 14.88 -1.72 6.25
CA ALA A 95 15.67 -0.88 5.35
C ALA A 95 14.81 -0.15 4.30
N ASP A 96 13.72 -0.77 3.88
CA ASP A 96 12.83 -0.23 2.85
C ASP A 96 11.68 0.62 3.40
N LEU A 97 11.48 0.61 4.73
CA LEU A 97 10.33 1.26 5.35
C LEU A 97 10.24 2.75 5.00
N ASP A 98 11.36 3.46 5.06
CA ASP A 98 11.37 4.91 4.84
C ASP A 98 11.00 5.23 3.38
N LYS A 99 11.51 4.48 2.41
CA LYS A 99 11.17 4.61 0.98
C LYS A 99 9.70 4.29 0.71
N VAL A 100 9.17 3.24 1.34
CA VAL A 100 7.76 2.88 1.21
C VAL A 100 6.87 3.97 1.82
N ALA A 101 7.24 4.49 2.99
CA ALA A 101 6.49 5.53 3.69
C ALA A 101 6.42 6.87 2.92
N GLU A 102 7.44 7.20 2.12
CA GLU A 102 7.42 8.40 1.26
C GLU A 102 6.33 8.35 0.19
N ILE A 103 5.97 7.16 -0.26
CA ILE A 103 5.02 6.96 -1.36
C ILE A 103 3.65 6.48 -0.86
N ALA A 104 3.61 5.58 0.10
CA ALA A 104 2.38 4.97 0.59
C ALA A 104 1.63 5.90 1.56
N ASP A 105 0.31 5.96 1.42
CA ASP A 105 -0.57 6.61 2.39
C ASP A 105 -0.92 5.66 3.55
N VAL A 106 -0.83 4.35 3.29
CA VAL A 106 -0.93 3.29 4.29
C VAL A 106 0.16 2.26 4.01
N VAL A 107 0.98 1.99 5.00
CA VAL A 107 2.03 0.96 4.91
C VAL A 107 1.45 -0.39 5.33
N GLN A 108 1.48 -1.38 4.44
CA GLN A 108 1.04 -2.73 4.76
C GLN A 108 2.19 -3.57 5.28
N ILE A 109 1.94 -4.31 6.36
CA ILE A 109 2.81 -5.39 6.85
C ILE A 109 2.07 -6.70 6.61
N GLY A 110 2.62 -7.54 5.76
CA GLY A 110 2.02 -8.82 5.39
C GLY A 110 2.06 -9.85 6.52
N ALA A 111 1.21 -10.87 6.41
CA ALA A 111 1.08 -11.90 7.45
C ALA A 111 2.38 -12.64 7.75
N ARG A 112 3.26 -12.81 6.75
CA ARG A 112 4.58 -13.43 6.96
C ARG A 112 5.49 -12.62 7.88
N ASN A 113 5.27 -11.32 8.01
CA ASN A 113 6.03 -10.39 8.85
C ASN A 113 5.29 -9.96 10.12
N MET A 114 4.17 -10.60 10.47
CA MET A 114 3.40 -10.24 11.66
C MET A 114 4.15 -10.45 12.97
N GLN A 115 5.22 -11.24 12.96
CA GLN A 115 6.12 -11.48 14.09
C GLN A 115 7.53 -10.90 13.86
N ASN A 116 7.72 -10.12 12.83
CA ASN A 116 8.96 -9.36 12.61
C ASN A 116 8.96 -8.13 13.52
N PHE A 117 9.31 -8.34 14.79
CA PHE A 117 9.20 -7.31 15.82
C PHE A 117 10.07 -6.07 15.55
N SER A 118 11.22 -6.23 14.88
CA SER A 118 12.06 -5.10 14.47
C SER A 118 11.33 -4.21 13.46
N LEU A 119 10.68 -4.83 12.46
CA LEU A 119 9.86 -4.11 11.47
C LEU A 119 8.65 -3.45 12.12
N LEU A 120 7.93 -4.19 12.99
CA LEU A 120 6.75 -3.68 13.69
C LEU A 120 7.09 -2.48 14.58
N LYS A 121 8.22 -2.54 15.29
CA LYS A 121 8.69 -1.45 16.15
C LYS A 121 9.03 -0.21 15.32
N LYS A 122 9.77 -0.37 14.22
CA LYS A 122 10.13 0.75 13.35
C LYS A 122 8.88 1.35 12.69
N ALA A 123 7.98 0.51 12.16
CA ALA A 123 6.75 0.96 11.54
C ALA A 123 5.81 1.68 12.53
N GLY A 124 5.65 1.15 13.74
CA GLY A 124 4.85 1.79 14.78
C GLY A 124 5.41 3.13 15.25
N GLY A 125 6.72 3.32 15.15
CA GLY A 125 7.40 4.59 15.49
C GLY A 125 7.41 5.61 14.36
N SER A 126 7.05 5.23 13.12
CA SER A 126 7.09 6.13 11.96
C SER A 126 5.98 7.20 11.96
N GLY A 127 4.88 6.95 12.69
CA GLY A 127 3.69 7.81 12.64
C GLY A 127 2.75 7.52 11.48
N GLU A 128 3.17 6.70 10.52
CA GLU A 128 2.37 6.36 9.34
C GLU A 128 1.17 5.45 9.70
N PRO A 129 0.07 5.53 8.95
CA PRO A 129 -1.00 4.54 9.04
C PRO A 129 -0.49 3.15 8.64
N ILE A 130 -0.73 2.16 9.51
CA ILE A 130 -0.27 0.78 9.30
C ILE A 130 -1.45 -0.16 9.12
N LEU A 131 -1.40 -0.98 8.06
CA LEU A 131 -2.29 -2.12 7.84
C LEU A 131 -1.53 -3.41 8.18
N LEU A 132 -1.75 -3.93 9.38
CA LEU A 132 -1.14 -5.19 9.81
C LEU A 132 -2.06 -6.36 9.43
N LYS A 133 -1.56 -7.25 8.60
CA LYS A 133 -2.22 -8.51 8.27
C LYS A 133 -1.71 -9.64 9.17
N ARG A 134 -2.61 -10.57 9.49
CA ARG A 134 -2.34 -11.75 10.32
C ARG A 134 -2.99 -12.99 9.71
#